data_8612e21c59c620b69ffcb59a40e77b85
#
_entry.id   8612e21c59c620b69ffcb59a40e77b85
#
_cell.length_a   1.000
_cell.length_b   1.000
_cell.length_c   1.000
_cell.angle_alpha   90.00
_cell.angle_beta   90.00
_cell.angle_gamma   90.00
#
_symmetry.space_group_name_H-M   'P 1'
#
loop_
_entity.id
_entity.type
_entity.pdbx_description
1 polymer ?
#
loop_
_entity_poly.entity_id
_entity_poly.type
_entity_poly.pdbx_seq_one_letter_code
_entity_poly.pdbx_strand_id
1 'polypeptide(L)'
;MSIYKLSAPLTLLNGKEITELNLDYEALTLSDLRTANKIVSMIGDSMVGNIDNGTLSPRLDPNLRTAIAFVAAIKGTPGLRIDDVLKVSMVDALCLGEDCMSNYLFK
;
A
#
# COMPACT_ATOMS: atom_id res chain seq x y z
N MET A 1 2.07 13.99 6.37
CA MET A 1 2.46 12.57 6.41
C MET A 1 1.61 11.84 7.43
N SER A 2 1.09 10.68 7.08
CA SER A 2 0.30 9.84 7.99
C SER A 2 1.18 8.77 8.61
N ILE A 3 0.84 8.36 9.82
CA ILE A 3 1.50 7.23 10.47
C ILE A 3 0.46 6.15 10.71
N TYR A 4 0.75 4.94 10.23
CA TYR A 4 -0.11 3.78 10.44
C TYR A 4 0.58 2.81 11.40
N LYS A 5 -0.09 2.45 12.49
CA LYS A 5 0.44 1.48 13.44
C LYS A 5 0.07 0.08 13.00
N LEU A 6 1.08 -0.77 12.84
CA LEU A 6 0.88 -2.16 12.44
C LEU A 6 0.26 -2.96 13.57
N SER A 7 -0.57 -3.95 13.22
CA SER A 7 -1.17 -4.84 14.21
C SER A 7 -0.14 -5.79 14.82
N ALA A 8 0.98 -6.01 14.14
CA ALA A 8 2.08 -6.84 14.63
C ALA A 8 3.38 -6.30 14.05
N PRO A 9 4.51 -6.49 14.76
CA PRO A 9 5.81 -6.04 14.24
C PRO A 9 6.13 -6.68 12.88
N LEU A 10 6.76 -5.90 12.01
CA LEU A 10 7.18 -6.35 10.70
C LEU A 10 8.70 -6.38 10.65
N THR A 11 9.27 -7.53 10.29
CA THR A 11 10.71 -7.67 10.13
C THR A 11 11.08 -7.43 8.67
N LEU A 12 11.88 -6.41 8.42
CA LEU A 12 12.31 -6.03 7.09
C LEU A 12 13.42 -6.96 6.58
N LEU A 13 13.62 -6.96 5.27
CA LEU A 13 14.68 -7.74 4.65
C LEU A 13 16.07 -7.37 5.18
N ASN A 14 16.23 -6.14 5.62
CA ASN A 14 17.50 -5.69 6.21
C ASN A 14 17.68 -6.12 7.68
N GLY A 15 16.74 -6.88 8.22
CA GLY A 15 16.78 -7.38 9.60
C GLY A 15 16.18 -6.44 10.63
N LYS A 16 15.80 -5.24 10.23
CA LYS A 16 15.20 -4.28 11.14
C LYS A 16 13.74 -4.62 11.39
N GLU A 17 13.28 -4.45 12.63
CA GLU A 17 11.89 -4.66 12.99
C GLU A 17 11.21 -3.30 13.16
N ILE A 18 10.04 -3.14 12.57
CA ILE A 18 9.26 -1.90 12.69
C ILE A 18 7.85 -2.21 13.17
N THR A 19 7.23 -1.24 13.84
CA THR A 19 5.87 -1.37 14.36
C THR A 19 4.92 -0.37 13.74
N GLU A 20 5.43 0.54 12.92
CA GLU A 20 4.57 1.52 12.26
C GLU A 20 5.15 1.88 10.89
N LEU A 21 4.27 2.37 10.02
CA LEU A 21 4.62 2.83 8.69
C LEU A 21 4.36 4.33 8.58
N ASN A 22 5.30 5.05 8.00
CA ASN A 22 5.11 6.45 7.66
C ASN A 22 4.63 6.53 6.22
N LEU A 23 3.44 7.07 6.03
CA LEU A 23 2.80 7.12 4.72
C LEU A 23 2.94 8.51 4.13
N ASP A 24 3.80 8.65 3.15
CA ASP A 24 4.08 9.94 2.52
C ASP A 24 3.34 10.07 1.19
N TYR A 25 2.05 10.37 1.28
CA TYR A 25 1.23 10.53 0.09
C TYR A 25 1.62 11.74 -0.74
N GLU A 26 2.18 12.75 -0.11
CA GLU A 26 2.55 13.99 -0.81
C GLU A 26 3.74 13.81 -1.73
N ALA A 27 4.56 12.79 -1.47
CA ALA A 27 5.71 12.50 -2.32
C ALA A 27 5.37 11.67 -3.55
N LEU A 28 4.12 11.21 -3.69
CA LEU A 28 3.73 10.34 -4.79
C LEU A 28 3.73 11.10 -6.12
N THR A 29 4.25 10.44 -7.14
CA THR A 29 4.34 10.96 -8.50
C THR A 29 3.65 10.02 -9.47
N LEU A 30 3.53 10.42 -10.72
CA LEU A 30 2.99 9.55 -11.77
C LEU A 30 3.79 8.27 -11.91
N SER A 31 5.09 8.35 -11.73
CA SER A 31 5.96 7.16 -11.75
C SER A 31 5.57 6.16 -10.66
N ASP A 32 5.09 6.67 -9.53
CA ASP A 32 4.66 5.81 -8.42
C ASP A 32 3.37 5.07 -8.74
N LEU A 33 2.53 5.61 -9.61
CA LEU A 33 1.35 4.91 -10.09
C LEU A 33 1.75 3.63 -10.83
N ARG A 34 2.83 3.69 -11.59
CA ARG A 34 3.36 2.51 -12.28
C ARG A 34 3.80 1.45 -11.27
N THR A 35 4.47 1.87 -10.21
CA THR A 35 4.86 0.96 -9.13
C THR A 35 3.64 0.36 -8.44
N ALA A 36 2.63 1.19 -8.17
CA ALA A 36 1.39 0.72 -7.56
C ALA A 36 0.70 -0.32 -8.43
N ASN A 37 0.65 -0.11 -9.75
CA ASN A 37 0.06 -1.08 -10.66
C ASN A 37 0.82 -2.41 -10.64
N LYS A 38 2.15 -2.36 -10.51
CA LYS A 38 2.94 -3.57 -10.36
C LYS A 38 2.57 -4.32 -9.10
N ILE A 39 2.38 -3.62 -8.00
CA ILE A 39 1.96 -4.22 -6.73
C ILE A 39 0.56 -4.83 -6.86
N VAL A 40 -0.34 -4.15 -7.55
CA VAL A 40 -1.69 -4.70 -7.83
C VAL A 40 -1.59 -6.06 -8.50
N SER A 41 -0.67 -6.21 -9.45
CA SER A 41 -0.46 -7.50 -10.13
C SER A 41 -0.04 -8.59 -9.16
N MET A 42 0.68 -8.24 -8.11
CA MET A 42 1.16 -9.21 -7.12
C MET A 42 0.09 -9.65 -6.13
N ILE A 43 -0.91 -8.79 -5.88
CA ILE A 43 -1.95 -9.08 -4.88
C ILE A 43 -3.33 -9.31 -5.51
N GLY A 44 -3.55 -8.77 -6.70
CA GLY A 44 -4.89 -8.66 -7.28
C GLY A 44 -5.56 -9.98 -7.59
N ASP A 45 -4.81 -10.93 -8.11
CA ASP A 45 -5.38 -12.22 -8.53
C ASP A 45 -6.02 -12.97 -7.37
N SER A 46 -5.50 -12.79 -6.18
CA SER A 46 -6.00 -13.50 -5.02
C SER A 46 -7.11 -12.76 -4.30
N MET A 47 -7.28 -11.46 -4.54
CA MET A 47 -8.24 -10.67 -3.77
C MET A 47 -9.54 -10.38 -4.50
N VAL A 48 -9.50 -10.14 -5.79
CA VAL A 48 -10.66 -9.59 -6.51
C VAL A 48 -11.14 -10.45 -7.66
N GLY A 49 -10.40 -11.47 -8.04
CA GLY A 49 -10.76 -12.24 -9.21
C GLY A 49 -10.73 -11.37 -10.44
N ASN A 50 -11.67 -11.57 -11.34
CA ASN A 50 -11.65 -10.89 -12.63
C ASN A 50 -12.42 -9.61 -12.65
N ILE A 51 -11.82 -8.56 -12.23
CA ILE A 51 -12.34 -7.27 -12.65
C ILE A 51 -11.68 -6.99 -13.98
N ASP A 52 -12.42 -7.24 -15.01
CA ASP A 52 -11.82 -7.49 -16.29
C ASP A 52 -11.40 -6.28 -17.08
N ASN A 53 -11.79 -5.09 -16.78
CA ASN A 53 -11.62 -4.04 -17.75
C ASN A 53 -10.87 -2.82 -17.27
N GLY A 54 -10.37 -2.85 -16.08
CA GLY A 54 -9.58 -1.74 -15.59
C GLY A 54 -10.32 -0.41 -15.52
N THR A 55 -11.65 -0.45 -15.54
CA THR A 55 -12.43 0.78 -15.57
C THR A 55 -12.73 1.32 -14.18
N LEU A 56 -12.42 0.57 -13.12
CA LEU A 56 -12.63 1.05 -11.77
C LEU A 56 -11.61 2.15 -11.47
N SER A 57 -12.11 3.26 -10.94
CA SER A 57 -11.21 4.31 -10.47
C SER A 57 -10.45 3.83 -9.24
N PRO A 58 -9.32 4.46 -8.88
CA PRO A 58 -8.59 4.10 -7.66
C PRO A 58 -9.45 4.12 -6.41
N ARG A 59 -10.48 4.95 -6.38
CA ARG A 59 -11.38 5.05 -5.24
C ARG A 59 -12.22 3.80 -5.05
N LEU A 60 -12.51 3.08 -6.14
CA LEU A 60 -13.37 1.91 -6.11
C LEU A 60 -12.59 0.60 -6.08
N ASP A 61 -11.33 0.62 -6.53
CA ASP A 61 -10.51 -0.57 -6.60
C ASP A 61 -9.74 -0.76 -5.29
N PRO A 62 -10.15 -1.74 -4.45
CA PRO A 62 -9.47 -1.94 -3.17
C PRO A 62 -8.01 -2.36 -3.32
N ASN A 63 -7.67 -3.06 -4.39
CA ASN A 63 -6.28 -3.46 -4.61
C ASN A 63 -5.40 -2.25 -4.92
N LEU A 64 -5.92 -1.35 -5.73
CA LEU A 64 -5.15 -0.17 -6.10
C LEU A 64 -5.00 0.78 -4.91
N ARG A 65 -6.04 0.94 -4.09
CA ARG A 65 -5.94 1.75 -2.87
C ARG A 65 -4.83 1.23 -1.96
N THR A 66 -4.83 -0.07 -1.73
CA THR A 66 -3.82 -0.71 -0.88
C THR A 66 -2.43 -0.55 -1.49
N ALA A 67 -2.31 -0.73 -2.80
CA ALA A 67 -1.02 -0.58 -3.48
C ALA A 67 -0.49 0.85 -3.38
N ILE A 68 -1.35 1.85 -3.51
CA ILE A 68 -0.95 3.25 -3.34
C ILE A 68 -0.46 3.51 -1.92
N ALA A 69 -1.16 2.95 -0.91
CA ALA A 69 -0.71 3.08 0.47
C ALA A 69 0.65 2.41 0.68
N PHE A 70 0.87 1.25 0.06
CA PHE A 70 2.17 0.58 0.13
C PHE A 70 3.29 1.44 -0.47
N VAL A 71 3.05 2.07 -1.61
CA VAL A 71 4.06 2.95 -2.21
C VAL A 71 4.33 4.15 -1.32
N ALA A 72 3.28 4.73 -0.73
CA ALA A 72 3.45 5.83 0.22
C ALA A 72 4.28 5.40 1.43
N ALA A 73 4.07 4.18 1.91
CA ALA A 73 4.84 3.62 3.01
C ALA A 73 6.32 3.44 2.63
N ILE A 74 6.58 2.96 1.43
CA ILE A 74 7.95 2.77 0.95
C ILE A 74 8.66 4.13 0.88
N LYS A 75 7.96 5.16 0.44
CA LYS A 75 8.55 6.49 0.35
C LYS A 75 8.78 7.13 1.71
N GLY A 76 7.91 6.85 2.67
CA GLY A 76 7.99 7.47 3.99
C GLY A 76 8.76 6.69 5.04
N THR A 77 9.05 5.42 4.80
CA THR A 77 9.69 4.54 5.77
C THR A 77 11.04 4.07 5.22
N PRO A 78 12.15 4.61 5.71
CA PRO A 78 13.47 4.21 5.20
C PRO A 78 13.73 2.72 5.35
N GLY A 79 14.26 2.11 4.30
CA GLY A 79 14.59 0.69 4.31
C GLY A 79 13.46 -0.26 3.95
N LEU A 80 12.25 0.25 3.83
CA LEU A 80 11.10 -0.56 3.45
C LEU A 80 11.10 -0.82 1.95
N ARG A 81 10.87 -2.07 1.58
CA ARG A 81 10.85 -2.49 0.18
C ARG A 81 9.52 -3.13 -0.18
N ILE A 82 9.27 -3.31 -1.47
CA ILE A 82 8.04 -3.95 -1.95
C ILE A 82 7.85 -5.32 -1.29
N ASP A 83 8.90 -6.13 -1.23
CA ASP A 83 8.78 -7.45 -0.63
C ASP A 83 8.41 -7.38 0.84
N ASP A 84 8.80 -6.32 1.53
CA ASP A 84 8.43 -6.15 2.94
C ASP A 84 6.96 -5.83 3.11
N VAL A 85 6.40 -4.93 2.28
CA VAL A 85 4.99 -4.56 2.41
C VAL A 85 4.07 -5.72 2.08
N LEU A 86 4.51 -6.66 1.26
CA LEU A 86 3.71 -7.83 0.94
C LEU A 86 3.62 -8.82 2.11
N LYS A 87 4.41 -8.64 3.15
CA LYS A 87 4.37 -9.47 4.35
C LYS A 87 3.40 -8.97 5.42
N VAL A 88 2.83 -7.77 5.27
CA VAL A 88 1.88 -7.27 6.26
C VAL A 88 0.66 -8.17 6.30
N SER A 89 -0.02 -8.21 7.44
CA SER A 89 -1.23 -9.00 7.57
C SER A 89 -2.32 -8.48 6.63
N MET A 90 -3.28 -9.35 6.29
CA MET A 90 -4.41 -8.93 5.47
C MET A 90 -5.19 -7.80 6.13
N VAL A 91 -5.33 -7.86 7.47
CA VAL A 91 -6.02 -6.80 8.20
C VAL A 91 -5.31 -5.47 8.00
N ASP A 92 -3.98 -5.46 8.14
CA ASP A 92 -3.21 -4.22 7.93
C ASP A 92 -3.31 -3.74 6.50
N ALA A 93 -3.28 -4.66 5.52
CA ALA A 93 -3.42 -4.28 4.11
C ALA A 93 -4.76 -3.61 3.84
N LEU A 94 -5.84 -4.16 4.38
CA LEU A 94 -7.16 -3.56 4.20
C LEU A 94 -7.28 -2.21 4.90
N CYS A 95 -6.72 -2.10 6.10
CA CYS A 95 -6.72 -0.83 6.84
C CYS A 95 -5.87 0.23 6.13
N LEU A 96 -4.77 -0.16 5.51
CA LEU A 96 -3.96 0.77 4.72
C LEU A 96 -4.72 1.29 3.51
N GLY A 97 -5.52 0.43 2.87
CA GLY A 97 -6.39 0.87 1.78
C GLY A 97 -7.40 1.90 2.26
N GLU A 98 -7.99 1.71 3.45
CA GLU A 98 -8.90 2.69 4.03
C GLU A 98 -8.18 3.99 4.37
N ASP A 99 -6.96 3.91 4.89
CA ASP A 99 -6.15 5.09 5.17
C ASP A 99 -5.89 5.89 3.91
N CYS A 100 -5.55 5.21 2.82
CA CYS A 100 -5.33 5.85 1.53
C CYS A 100 -6.60 6.60 1.08
N MET A 101 -7.75 5.95 1.22
CA MET A 101 -9.01 6.55 0.83
C MET A 101 -9.30 7.80 1.64
N SER A 102 -9.16 7.73 2.96
CA SER A 102 -9.50 8.84 3.85
C SER A 102 -8.51 9.99 3.78
N ASN A 103 -7.23 9.70 3.63
CA ASN A 103 -6.17 10.70 3.77
C ASN A 103 -5.58 11.16 2.45
N TYR A 104 -5.94 10.52 1.34
CA TYR A 104 -5.40 10.86 0.04
C TYR A 104 -6.48 11.02 -1.03
N LEU A 105 -7.26 9.98 -1.28
CA LEU A 105 -8.20 9.99 -2.41
C LEU A 105 -9.45 10.82 -2.15
N PHE A 106 -9.91 10.91 -0.93
CA PHE A 106 -11.10 11.68 -0.55
C PHE A 106 -10.79 12.84 0.41
N LYS A 107 -9.56 13.25 0.40
CA LYS A 107 -9.14 14.36 1.24
C LYS A 107 -9.71 15.69 0.74
#